data_3e23ad4a4cfa9931f245bf4eddec9800
#
_entry.id   3e23ad4a4cfa9931f245bf4eddec9800
#
_cell.length_a   1.000
_cell.length_b   1.000
_cell.length_c   1.000
_cell.angle_alpha   90.00
_cell.angle_beta   90.00
_cell.angle_gamma   90.00
#
_symmetry.space_group_name_H-M   'P 1'
#
loop_
_entity.id
_entity.type
_entity.pdbx_description
1 polymer ?
#
loop_
_entity_poly.entity_id
_entity_poly.type
_entity_poly.pdbx_seq_one_letter_code
_entity_poly.pdbx_strand_id
1 'polypeptide(L)'
;MIVDSPRNPFVAAPEVVEEEDPMEEDPILGTRDSIRGPQNLQQRLAEEPVVEEKPAAPVDVSQATLWLVGASGGVGTSTLAGLCAEQVLDAAVQEPEWASRALLVCSTSAASLESAAQLARASATGELPYELVGLVIVHDRPKNRITKPTLSFARGVARMFPVAMTVPYESSWREVGVTPSPSSTRLKTVLRKIHKIAQTGH
;
A
#
# COMPACT_ATOMS: atom_id res chain seq x y z
N MET A 1 -20.74 -63.70 -6.64
CA MET A 1 -21.30 -62.50 -7.29
C MET A 1 -20.33 -61.38 -7.04
N ILE A 2 -19.52 -61.03 -8.05
CA ILE A 2 -18.55 -59.95 -7.99
C ILE A 2 -19.25 -58.75 -8.61
N VAL A 3 -19.49 -57.70 -7.82
CA VAL A 3 -20.13 -56.48 -8.26
C VAL A 3 -19.05 -55.59 -8.87
N ASP A 4 -19.14 -55.41 -10.18
CA ASP A 4 -18.26 -54.55 -10.97
C ASP A 4 -18.55 -53.07 -10.60
N SER A 5 -17.58 -52.38 -10.04
CA SER A 5 -17.68 -50.95 -9.74
C SER A 5 -17.51 -50.13 -11.01
N PRO A 6 -18.35 -49.14 -11.28
CA PRO A 6 -18.22 -48.32 -12.48
C PRO A 6 -16.93 -47.47 -12.43
N ARG A 7 -16.12 -47.60 -13.49
CA ARG A 7 -14.90 -46.78 -13.68
C ARG A 7 -15.27 -45.31 -13.81
N ASN A 8 -14.58 -44.48 -13.01
CA ASN A 8 -14.68 -43.03 -13.08
C ASN A 8 -14.11 -42.53 -14.42
N PRO A 9 -14.88 -41.86 -15.29
CA PRO A 9 -14.41 -41.40 -16.60
C PRO A 9 -13.44 -40.19 -16.56
N PHE A 10 -13.13 -39.68 -15.40
CA PHE A 10 -12.24 -38.50 -15.23
C PHE A 10 -10.84 -38.83 -14.68
N VAL A 11 -10.49 -40.11 -14.55
CA VAL A 11 -9.14 -40.51 -14.21
C VAL A 11 -8.38 -40.78 -15.51
N ALA A 12 -7.56 -39.83 -15.93
CA ALA A 12 -6.61 -40.04 -17.01
C ALA A 12 -5.65 -41.19 -16.66
N ALA A 13 -5.39 -42.09 -17.62
CA ALA A 13 -4.36 -43.12 -17.48
C ALA A 13 -2.99 -42.43 -17.26
N PRO A 14 -2.07 -43.02 -16.47
CA PRO A 14 -0.74 -42.49 -16.33
C PRO A 14 -0.03 -42.52 -17.71
N GLU A 15 0.40 -41.34 -18.18
CA GLU A 15 1.28 -41.21 -19.32
C GLU A 15 2.60 -41.96 -19.00
N VAL A 16 2.96 -42.86 -19.92
CA VAL A 16 4.27 -43.50 -19.93
C VAL A 16 5.29 -42.38 -20.23
N VAL A 17 6.08 -42.00 -19.23
CA VAL A 17 7.22 -41.14 -19.44
C VAL A 17 8.23 -41.94 -20.26
N GLU A 18 8.41 -41.58 -21.53
CA GLU A 18 9.55 -42.02 -22.32
C GLU A 18 10.79 -41.45 -21.68
N GLU A 19 11.77 -42.32 -21.37
CA GLU A 19 13.09 -41.90 -20.90
C GLU A 19 13.72 -41.03 -21.99
N GLU A 20 13.84 -39.73 -21.68
CA GLU A 20 14.64 -38.81 -22.49
C GLU A 20 16.11 -39.26 -22.45
N ASP A 21 16.69 -39.42 -23.62
CA ASP A 21 18.12 -39.63 -23.81
C ASP A 21 18.96 -38.56 -23.07
N PRO A 22 20.10 -38.90 -22.51
CA PRO A 22 20.97 -37.93 -21.85
C PRO A 22 21.40 -36.89 -22.88
N MET A 23 20.93 -35.65 -22.67
CA MET A 23 21.39 -34.47 -23.41
C MET A 23 22.92 -34.42 -23.33
N GLU A 24 23.58 -34.50 -24.48
CA GLU A 24 24.97 -34.16 -24.65
C GLU A 24 25.20 -32.76 -24.05
N GLU A 25 26.03 -32.69 -23.02
CA GLU A 25 26.54 -31.44 -22.48
C GLU A 25 27.35 -30.73 -23.55
N ASP A 26 26.78 -29.73 -24.19
CA ASP A 26 27.56 -28.77 -24.98
C ASP A 26 28.58 -28.10 -24.04
N PRO A 27 29.87 -28.18 -24.30
CA PRO A 27 30.88 -27.50 -23.51
C PRO A 27 30.79 -26.01 -23.82
N ILE A 28 29.93 -25.27 -23.12
CA ILE A 28 30.06 -23.82 -23.06
C ILE A 28 31.29 -23.51 -22.18
N LEU A 29 32.42 -23.81 -22.73
CA LEU A 29 33.70 -23.23 -22.29
C LEU A 29 33.79 -21.80 -22.80
N GLY A 30 32.91 -20.98 -22.33
CA GLY A 30 33.12 -19.54 -22.28
C GLY A 30 34.12 -19.31 -21.17
N THR A 31 35.38 -19.05 -21.54
CA THR A 31 36.42 -18.47 -20.68
C THR A 31 35.75 -17.47 -19.73
N ARG A 32 35.93 -17.72 -18.43
CA ARG A 32 35.72 -16.74 -17.38
C ARG A 32 36.73 -15.61 -17.53
N ASP A 33 36.58 -14.83 -18.60
CA ASP A 33 37.13 -13.49 -18.58
C ASP A 33 36.26 -12.72 -17.59
N SER A 34 36.90 -12.46 -16.47
CA SER A 34 36.42 -11.64 -15.39
C SER A 34 35.61 -10.48 -15.97
N ILE A 35 34.30 -10.54 -15.79
CA ILE A 35 33.47 -9.34 -15.91
C ILE A 35 33.98 -8.43 -14.79
N ARG A 36 35.01 -7.66 -15.09
CA ARG A 36 35.36 -6.47 -14.33
C ARG A 36 34.14 -5.55 -14.46
N GLY A 37 33.20 -5.70 -13.54
CA GLY A 37 32.21 -4.67 -13.34
C GLY A 37 32.92 -3.32 -13.20
N PRO A 38 32.33 -2.24 -13.66
CA PRO A 38 32.99 -0.94 -13.65
C PRO A 38 33.44 -0.65 -12.22
N GLN A 39 34.77 -0.61 -12.01
CA GLN A 39 35.42 -0.31 -10.73
C GLN A 39 35.08 1.08 -10.19
N ASN A 40 34.18 1.76 -10.85
CA ASN A 40 33.77 3.15 -10.60
C ASN A 40 32.45 3.29 -9.79
N LEU A 41 31.83 2.16 -9.39
CA LEU A 41 30.60 2.26 -8.58
C LEU A 41 30.92 2.77 -7.16
N GLN A 42 32.04 2.37 -6.60
CA GLN A 42 32.45 2.82 -5.27
C GLN A 42 32.92 4.28 -5.25
N GLN A 43 33.53 4.76 -6.34
CA GLN A 43 33.88 6.19 -6.46
C GLN A 43 32.68 7.08 -6.74
N ARG A 44 31.69 6.61 -7.49
CA ARG A 44 30.45 7.38 -7.72
C ARG A 44 29.58 7.50 -6.47
N LEU A 45 29.59 6.51 -5.57
CA LEU A 45 28.89 6.59 -4.27
C LEU A 45 29.56 7.57 -3.30
N ALA A 46 30.82 7.94 -3.55
CA ALA A 46 31.56 8.89 -2.72
C ALA A 46 31.40 10.36 -3.21
N GLU A 47 30.91 10.57 -4.42
CA GLU A 47 30.78 11.91 -5.04
C GLU A 47 29.32 12.37 -5.22
N GLU A 48 28.33 11.56 -4.91
CA GLU A 48 26.97 12.09 -4.80
C GLU A 48 26.94 13.06 -3.61
N PRO A 49 26.59 14.35 -3.84
CA PRO A 49 26.40 15.26 -2.73
C PRO A 49 25.32 14.60 -1.85
N VAL A 50 25.69 14.30 -0.60
CA VAL A 50 24.74 14.01 0.45
C VAL A 50 23.82 15.25 0.47
N VAL A 51 22.68 15.15 -0.20
CA VAL A 51 21.60 16.09 0.04
C VAL A 51 21.25 15.83 1.49
N GLU A 52 21.82 16.65 2.37
CA GLU A 52 21.33 16.73 3.74
C GLU A 52 19.84 17.01 3.60
N GLU A 53 19.03 15.96 3.71
CA GLU A 53 17.62 16.12 3.99
C GLU A 53 17.58 16.95 5.26
N LYS A 54 17.36 18.25 5.06
CA LYS A 54 17.15 19.19 6.15
C LYS A 54 16.10 18.52 7.04
N PRO A 55 16.43 18.15 8.28
CA PRO A 55 15.47 17.49 9.14
C PRO A 55 14.23 18.35 9.14
N ALA A 56 13.10 17.76 8.76
CA ALA A 56 11.83 18.45 8.80
C ALA A 56 11.71 19.07 10.17
N ALA A 57 11.46 20.37 10.23
CA ALA A 57 11.34 21.08 11.50
C ALA A 57 10.40 20.26 12.40
N PRO A 58 10.72 20.04 13.68
CA PRO A 58 9.88 19.27 14.57
C PRO A 58 8.48 19.88 14.52
N VAL A 59 7.53 19.07 13.99
CA VAL A 59 6.11 19.48 13.95
C VAL A 59 5.66 19.53 15.40
N ASP A 60 5.07 20.65 15.82
CA ASP A 60 4.53 20.78 17.17
C ASP A 60 3.33 19.83 17.32
N VAL A 61 3.57 18.67 17.90
CA VAL A 61 2.60 17.57 18.07
C VAL A 61 1.42 18.00 18.94
N SER A 62 1.62 18.99 19.80
CA SER A 62 0.58 19.50 20.69
C SER A 62 -0.61 20.13 19.94
N GLN A 63 -0.45 20.40 18.65
CA GLN A 63 -1.49 20.94 17.77
C GLN A 63 -2.09 19.91 16.84
N ALA A 64 -1.59 18.66 16.84
CA ALA A 64 -2.13 17.61 15.98
C ALA A 64 -3.52 17.22 16.47
N THR A 65 -4.52 17.38 15.59
CA THR A 65 -5.91 17.00 15.90
C THR A 65 -6.32 15.73 15.19
N LEU A 66 -5.54 15.26 14.21
CA LEU A 66 -5.85 14.09 13.41
C LEU A 66 -4.59 13.40 12.87
N TRP A 67 -4.54 12.09 13.00
CA TRP A 67 -3.47 11.27 12.46
C TRP A 67 -3.89 10.51 11.22
N LEU A 68 -2.98 10.31 10.27
CA LEU A 68 -3.14 9.38 9.15
C LEU A 68 -2.32 8.13 9.42
N VAL A 69 -3.00 7.00 9.61
CA VAL A 69 -2.39 5.69 9.86
C VAL A 69 -2.51 4.83 8.62
N GLY A 70 -1.40 4.32 8.10
CA GLY A 70 -1.39 3.43 6.94
C GLY A 70 -1.76 2.00 7.33
N ALA A 71 -2.71 1.38 6.64
CA ALA A 71 -3.02 -0.04 6.78
C ALA A 71 -1.88 -0.95 6.28
N SER A 72 -1.03 -0.42 5.40
CA SER A 72 0.18 -1.07 4.87
C SER A 72 1.16 -0.02 4.36
N GLY A 73 2.40 -0.42 4.09
CA GLY A 73 3.38 0.49 3.51
C GLY A 73 2.96 1.01 2.13
N GLY A 74 3.35 2.23 1.79
CA GLY A 74 3.16 2.83 0.47
C GLY A 74 1.72 3.17 0.08
N VAL A 75 0.79 3.29 1.03
CA VAL A 75 -0.62 3.64 0.75
C VAL A 75 -0.85 5.13 0.52
N GLY A 76 0.18 5.97 0.71
CA GLY A 76 0.12 7.40 0.43
C GLY A 76 -0.22 8.28 1.65
N THR A 77 0.02 7.81 2.87
CA THR A 77 -0.16 8.60 4.10
C THR A 77 0.63 9.89 4.06
N SER A 78 1.95 9.83 3.82
CA SER A 78 2.83 11.00 3.74
C SER A 78 2.41 11.98 2.64
N THR A 79 1.99 11.46 1.48
CA THR A 79 1.47 12.29 0.39
C THR A 79 0.19 13.03 0.82
N LEU A 80 -0.74 12.34 1.47
CA LEU A 80 -1.98 12.94 1.94
C LEU A 80 -1.74 13.93 3.08
N ALA A 81 -0.86 13.61 4.04
CA ALA A 81 -0.48 14.52 5.12
C ALA A 81 0.13 15.81 4.56
N GLY A 82 1.06 15.70 3.61
CA GLY A 82 1.66 16.87 2.95
C GLY A 82 0.69 17.72 2.13
N LEU A 83 -0.47 17.18 1.73
CA LEU A 83 -1.53 17.92 1.06
C LEU A 83 -2.58 18.51 2.02
N CYS A 84 -2.55 18.09 3.27
CA CYS A 84 -3.45 18.57 4.32
C CYS A 84 -2.83 19.75 5.09
N ALA A 85 -3.62 20.36 5.97
CA ALA A 85 -3.15 21.39 6.88
C ALA A 85 -2.23 20.79 7.98
N GLU A 86 -1.48 21.65 8.66
CA GLU A 86 -0.53 21.30 9.72
C GLU A 86 -1.12 20.46 10.89
N GLN A 87 -2.44 20.47 11.03
CA GLN A 87 -3.15 19.70 12.05
C GLN A 87 -3.31 18.21 11.70
N VAL A 88 -2.87 17.75 10.50
CA VAL A 88 -2.97 16.37 10.04
C VAL A 88 -1.58 15.80 9.89
N LEU A 89 -1.24 14.83 10.74
CA LEU A 89 0.09 14.23 10.79
C LEU A 89 0.12 12.81 10.22
N ASP A 90 1.27 12.40 9.71
CA ASP A 90 1.54 11.05 9.26
C ASP A 90 2.10 10.19 10.41
N ALA A 91 1.39 9.14 10.78
CA ALA A 91 1.82 8.20 11.80
C ALA A 91 3.07 7.38 11.42
N ALA A 92 3.47 7.37 10.14
CA ALA A 92 4.74 6.76 9.73
C ALA A 92 5.97 7.59 10.13
N VAL A 93 5.80 8.90 10.34
CA VAL A 93 6.87 9.82 10.74
C VAL A 93 6.97 9.92 12.26
N GLN A 94 5.83 9.85 12.93
CA GLN A 94 5.73 9.96 14.39
C GLN A 94 4.56 9.12 14.88
N GLU A 95 4.73 8.39 15.98
CA GLU A 95 3.67 7.58 16.55
C GLU A 95 2.56 8.45 17.16
N PRO A 96 1.28 8.09 16.91
CA PRO A 96 0.14 8.75 17.56
C PRO A 96 0.20 8.61 19.07
N GLU A 97 -0.11 9.68 19.79
CA GLU A 97 -0.29 9.61 21.23
C GLU A 97 -1.52 8.76 21.59
N TRP A 98 -1.53 8.23 22.82
CA TRP A 98 -2.66 7.44 23.32
C TRP A 98 -3.98 8.22 23.23
N ALA A 99 -5.03 7.55 22.77
CA ALA A 99 -6.35 8.11 22.55
C ALA A 99 -6.44 9.19 21.45
N SER A 100 -5.39 9.37 20.64
CA SER A 100 -5.44 10.24 19.48
C SER A 100 -6.47 9.78 18.46
N ARG A 101 -7.05 10.73 17.73
CA ARG A 101 -7.97 10.43 16.62
C ARG A 101 -7.19 10.15 15.34
N ALA A 102 -7.58 9.09 14.65
CA ALA A 102 -6.88 8.66 13.44
C ALA A 102 -7.83 8.32 12.28
N LEU A 103 -7.42 8.67 11.06
CA LEU A 103 -7.98 8.15 9.83
C LEU A 103 -7.08 7.01 9.32
N LEU A 104 -7.66 5.85 9.10
CA LEU A 104 -6.95 4.76 8.46
C LEU A 104 -6.85 5.02 6.96
N VAL A 105 -5.67 4.85 6.39
CA VAL A 105 -5.43 4.97 4.95
C VAL A 105 -5.08 3.61 4.38
N CYS A 106 -5.81 3.15 3.37
CA CYS A 106 -5.51 1.92 2.65
C CYS A 106 -5.53 2.12 1.14
N SER A 107 -4.89 1.24 0.41
CA SER A 107 -4.98 1.19 -1.05
C SER A 107 -6.05 0.21 -1.52
N THR A 108 -6.35 0.19 -2.83
CA THR A 108 -7.24 -0.81 -3.43
C THR A 108 -6.55 -2.15 -3.70
N SER A 109 -5.33 -2.40 -3.20
CA SER A 109 -4.74 -3.73 -3.22
C SER A 109 -5.43 -4.66 -2.23
N ALA A 110 -5.51 -5.96 -2.54
CA ALA A 110 -6.17 -6.94 -1.67
C ALA A 110 -5.55 -6.95 -0.26
N ALA A 111 -4.22 -7.04 -0.18
CA ALA A 111 -3.51 -7.05 1.10
C ALA A 111 -3.79 -5.81 1.95
N SER A 112 -3.82 -4.61 1.35
CA SER A 112 -4.10 -3.37 2.07
C SER A 112 -5.54 -3.30 2.57
N LEU A 113 -6.50 -3.78 1.78
CA LEU A 113 -7.91 -3.86 2.20
C LEU A 113 -8.13 -4.89 3.31
N GLU A 114 -7.43 -6.04 3.27
CA GLU A 114 -7.47 -7.05 4.32
C GLU A 114 -6.89 -6.50 5.63
N SER A 115 -5.74 -5.83 5.57
CA SER A 115 -5.14 -5.16 6.72
C SER A 115 -6.08 -4.10 7.30
N ALA A 116 -6.74 -3.31 6.45
CA ALA A 116 -7.72 -2.32 6.89
C ALA A 116 -8.92 -2.98 7.62
N ALA A 117 -9.39 -4.14 7.12
CA ALA A 117 -10.46 -4.88 7.78
C ALA A 117 -10.01 -5.47 9.14
N GLN A 118 -8.75 -5.89 9.26
CA GLN A 118 -8.19 -6.37 10.54
C GLN A 118 -8.09 -5.22 11.55
N LEU A 119 -7.55 -4.06 11.15
CA LEU A 119 -7.45 -2.89 12.01
C LEU A 119 -8.83 -2.35 12.43
N ALA A 120 -9.85 -2.44 11.56
CA ALA A 120 -11.21 -2.10 11.94
C ALA A 120 -11.76 -3.00 13.06
N ARG A 121 -11.45 -4.30 13.02
CA ARG A 121 -11.84 -5.25 14.09
C ARG A 121 -11.07 -4.96 15.37
N ALA A 122 -9.75 -4.75 15.30
CA ALA A 122 -8.92 -4.39 16.45
C ALA A 122 -9.38 -3.07 17.10
N SER A 123 -9.82 -2.11 16.31
CA SER A 123 -10.43 -0.87 16.82
C SER A 123 -11.74 -1.14 17.58
N ALA A 124 -12.59 -2.03 17.05
CA ALA A 124 -13.86 -2.38 17.68
C ALA A 124 -13.69 -3.15 19.00
N THR A 125 -12.56 -3.86 19.20
CA THR A 125 -12.20 -4.56 20.44
C THR A 125 -11.37 -3.69 21.39
N GLY A 126 -11.02 -2.46 21.00
CA GLY A 126 -10.22 -1.55 21.84
C GLY A 126 -8.73 -1.92 21.92
N GLU A 127 -8.23 -2.71 20.98
CA GLU A 127 -6.82 -3.15 20.93
C GLU A 127 -5.87 -2.07 20.38
N LEU A 128 -6.42 -1.01 19.74
CA LEU A 128 -5.60 0.06 19.20
C LEU A 128 -5.38 1.17 20.22
N PRO A 129 -4.18 1.80 20.23
CA PRO A 129 -3.89 2.93 21.13
C PRO A 129 -4.57 4.23 20.70
N TYR A 130 -5.23 4.27 19.55
CA TYR A 130 -5.90 5.44 18.98
C TYR A 130 -7.31 5.11 18.52
N GLU A 131 -8.15 6.13 18.40
CA GLU A 131 -9.52 6.02 17.90
C GLU A 131 -9.56 6.12 16.37
N LEU A 132 -10.05 5.09 15.68
CA LEU A 132 -10.28 5.15 14.23
C LEU A 132 -11.60 5.87 13.92
N VAL A 133 -11.51 7.12 13.51
CA VAL A 133 -12.66 7.96 13.16
C VAL A 133 -13.13 7.82 11.72
N GLY A 134 -12.37 7.10 10.88
CA GLY A 134 -12.77 6.86 9.50
C GLY A 134 -11.71 6.16 8.66
N LEU A 135 -12.05 5.97 7.36
CA LEU A 135 -11.22 5.29 6.36
C LEU A 135 -11.05 6.17 5.12
N VAL A 136 -9.82 6.20 4.61
CA VAL A 136 -9.47 6.76 3.31
C VAL A 136 -8.96 5.65 2.41
N ILE A 137 -9.68 5.35 1.32
CA ILE A 137 -9.27 4.35 0.33
C ILE A 137 -8.62 5.07 -0.84
N VAL A 138 -7.34 4.84 -1.05
CA VAL A 138 -6.57 5.40 -2.17
C VAL A 138 -6.58 4.41 -3.33
N HIS A 139 -7.00 4.84 -4.51
CA HIS A 139 -6.90 4.00 -5.68
C HIS A 139 -5.44 3.87 -6.12
N ASP A 140 -4.92 2.66 -6.14
CA ASP A 140 -3.55 2.33 -6.59
C ASP A 140 -3.43 2.31 -8.12
N ARG A 141 -4.57 2.31 -8.83
CA ARG A 141 -4.68 2.29 -10.30
C ARG A 141 -5.96 2.99 -10.76
N PRO A 142 -6.09 3.32 -12.05
CA PRO A 142 -7.31 3.90 -12.61
C PRO A 142 -8.53 3.03 -12.31
N LYS A 143 -9.66 3.65 -12.00
CA LYS A 143 -10.89 2.96 -11.57
C LYS A 143 -11.37 1.88 -12.53
N ASN A 144 -11.20 2.08 -13.84
CA ASN A 144 -11.54 1.12 -14.88
C ASN A 144 -10.65 -0.14 -14.89
N ARG A 145 -9.50 -0.11 -14.20
CA ARG A 145 -8.58 -1.24 -14.02
C ARG A 145 -8.77 -1.96 -12.68
N ILE A 146 -9.64 -1.46 -11.81
CA ILE A 146 -9.99 -2.12 -10.55
C ILE A 146 -11.13 -3.09 -10.82
N THR A 147 -10.94 -4.37 -10.43
CA THR A 147 -11.95 -5.41 -10.67
C THR A 147 -13.22 -5.20 -9.83
N LYS A 148 -14.36 -5.69 -10.31
CA LYS A 148 -15.62 -5.63 -9.56
C LYS A 148 -15.55 -6.31 -8.18
N PRO A 149 -14.91 -7.49 -8.01
CA PRO A 149 -14.72 -8.11 -6.70
C PRO A 149 -13.94 -7.20 -5.74
N THR A 150 -12.83 -6.59 -6.20
CA THR A 150 -12.05 -5.65 -5.39
C THR A 150 -12.86 -4.44 -4.93
N LEU A 151 -13.65 -3.84 -5.84
CA LEU A 151 -14.53 -2.72 -5.49
C LEU A 151 -15.64 -3.14 -4.52
N SER A 152 -16.14 -4.38 -4.64
CA SER A 152 -17.14 -4.92 -3.70
C SER A 152 -16.54 -5.11 -2.32
N PHE A 153 -15.34 -5.69 -2.24
CA PHE A 153 -14.61 -5.87 -0.99
C PHE A 153 -14.28 -4.52 -0.33
N ALA A 154 -13.78 -3.55 -1.10
CA ALA A 154 -13.51 -2.20 -0.62
C ALA A 154 -14.76 -1.52 -0.03
N ARG A 155 -15.94 -1.72 -0.64
CA ARG A 155 -17.21 -1.23 -0.07
C ARG A 155 -17.59 -1.94 1.23
N GLY A 156 -17.29 -3.26 1.33
CA GLY A 156 -17.46 -4.03 2.56
C GLY A 156 -16.63 -3.47 3.69
N VAL A 157 -15.34 -3.25 3.44
CA VAL A 157 -14.42 -2.63 4.40
C VAL A 157 -14.86 -1.21 4.78
N ALA A 158 -15.26 -0.40 3.80
CA ALA A 158 -15.73 0.97 4.03
C ALA A 158 -16.93 1.05 5.02
N ARG A 159 -17.79 0.04 5.05
CA ARG A 159 -18.94 -0.02 5.97
C ARG A 159 -18.57 -0.34 7.42
N MET A 160 -17.33 -0.75 7.67
CA MET A 160 -16.83 -1.01 9.03
C MET A 160 -16.42 0.29 9.75
N PHE A 161 -16.41 1.42 9.04
CA PHE A 161 -15.98 2.71 9.57
C PHE A 161 -17.13 3.72 9.58
N PRO A 162 -17.17 4.64 10.55
CA PRO A 162 -18.24 5.67 10.61
C PRO A 162 -18.21 6.62 9.41
N VAL A 163 -17.03 6.89 8.89
CA VAL A 163 -16.82 7.70 7.68
C VAL A 163 -15.85 6.98 6.75
N ALA A 164 -16.18 6.91 5.46
CA ALA A 164 -15.27 6.41 4.44
C ALA A 164 -15.18 7.36 3.26
N MET A 165 -13.97 7.56 2.75
CA MET A 165 -13.67 8.44 1.63
C MET A 165 -12.81 7.70 0.61
N THR A 166 -12.90 8.11 -0.65
CA THR A 166 -12.08 7.52 -1.72
C THR A 166 -11.28 8.61 -2.42
N VAL A 167 -9.97 8.46 -2.43
CA VAL A 167 -9.04 9.26 -3.21
C VAL A 167 -8.92 8.62 -4.59
N PRO A 168 -9.16 9.36 -5.68
CA PRO A 168 -8.98 8.84 -7.02
C PRO A 168 -7.49 8.53 -7.29
N TYR A 169 -7.24 7.73 -8.32
CA TYR A 169 -5.89 7.52 -8.82
C TYR A 169 -5.36 8.81 -9.44
N GLU A 170 -4.18 9.23 -8.98
CA GLU A 170 -3.46 10.39 -9.49
C GLU A 170 -2.11 9.92 -10.05
N SER A 171 -1.96 9.93 -11.38
CA SER A 171 -0.74 9.43 -12.04
C SER A 171 0.49 10.25 -11.68
N SER A 172 0.34 11.56 -11.56
CA SER A 172 1.42 12.49 -11.23
C SER A 172 2.09 12.21 -9.88
N TRP A 173 1.39 11.58 -8.93
CA TRP A 173 1.99 11.22 -7.64
C TRP A 173 3.03 10.11 -7.73
N ARG A 174 3.15 9.48 -8.89
CA ARG A 174 4.11 8.39 -9.15
C ARG A 174 5.28 8.83 -10.02
N GLU A 175 5.29 10.09 -10.43
CA GLU A 175 6.35 10.65 -11.25
C GLU A 175 7.47 11.20 -10.36
N VAL A 176 8.71 10.84 -10.67
CA VAL A 176 9.89 11.29 -9.92
C VAL A 176 10.06 12.81 -10.09
N GLY A 177 10.28 13.51 -8.97
CA GLY A 177 10.50 14.96 -8.98
C GLY A 177 9.23 15.80 -9.06
N VAL A 178 8.05 15.19 -9.10
CA VAL A 178 6.78 15.91 -9.09
C VAL A 178 6.28 16.08 -7.65
N THR A 179 6.09 17.33 -7.24
CA THR A 179 5.45 17.62 -5.95
C THR A 179 3.95 17.31 -6.05
N PRO A 180 3.41 16.44 -5.20
CA PRO A 180 1.98 16.15 -5.19
C PRO A 180 1.15 17.41 -5.00
N SER A 181 0.13 17.57 -5.84
CA SER A 181 -0.82 18.68 -5.74
C SER A 181 -2.26 18.18 -5.93
N PRO A 182 -3.26 18.87 -5.36
CA PRO A 182 -4.66 18.47 -5.49
C PRO A 182 -5.20 18.80 -6.89
N SER A 183 -4.98 17.87 -7.85
CA SER A 183 -5.32 18.06 -9.26
C SER A 183 -6.82 17.95 -9.54
N SER A 184 -7.51 17.01 -8.90
CA SER A 184 -8.93 16.72 -9.19
C SER A 184 -9.88 17.35 -8.17
N THR A 185 -11.10 17.70 -8.62
CA THR A 185 -12.17 18.20 -7.75
C THR A 185 -12.55 17.18 -6.67
N ARG A 186 -12.45 15.88 -6.99
CA ARG A 186 -12.72 14.80 -6.03
C ARG A 186 -11.69 14.79 -4.91
N LEU A 187 -10.41 14.89 -5.26
CA LEU A 187 -9.33 14.96 -4.29
C LEU A 187 -9.50 16.19 -3.38
N LYS A 188 -9.74 17.37 -3.96
CA LYS A 188 -10.02 18.60 -3.18
C LYS A 188 -11.18 18.42 -2.21
N THR A 189 -12.21 17.66 -2.60
CA THR A 189 -13.35 17.35 -1.73
C THR A 189 -12.95 16.42 -0.59
N VAL A 190 -12.11 15.41 -0.84
CA VAL A 190 -11.59 14.52 0.21
C VAL A 190 -10.74 15.31 1.19
N LEU A 191 -9.79 16.12 0.72
CA LEU A 191 -8.94 16.94 1.59
C LEU A 191 -9.75 17.89 2.48
N ARG A 192 -10.79 18.54 1.94
CA ARG A 192 -11.73 19.36 2.74
C ARG A 192 -12.46 18.55 3.81
N LYS A 193 -12.83 17.30 3.52
CA LYS A 193 -13.47 16.43 4.52
C LYS A 193 -12.49 16.02 5.61
N ILE A 194 -11.25 15.67 5.25
CA ILE A 194 -10.19 15.36 6.22
C ILE A 194 -9.97 16.57 7.14
N HIS A 195 -9.83 17.75 6.57
CA HIS A 195 -9.67 18.99 7.33
C HIS A 195 -10.86 19.25 8.27
N LYS A 196 -12.10 19.05 7.79
CA LYS A 196 -13.30 19.17 8.64
C LYS A 196 -13.25 18.18 9.81
N ILE A 197 -12.84 16.93 9.59
CA ILE A 197 -12.72 15.92 10.66
C ILE A 197 -11.65 16.36 11.66
N ALA A 198 -10.53 16.91 11.20
CA ALA A 198 -9.51 17.46 12.08
C ALA A 198 -10.05 18.57 12.98
N GLN A 199 -10.86 19.49 12.45
CA GLN A 199 -11.45 20.60 13.20
C GLN A 199 -12.57 20.22 14.16
N THR A 200 -13.27 19.10 13.94
CA THR A 200 -14.46 18.72 14.75
C THR A 200 -14.09 18.01 16.06
N GLY A 201 -12.82 17.89 16.38
CA GLY A 201 -12.29 17.17 17.55
C GLY A 201 -12.15 18.03 18.82
N HIS A 202 -12.71 19.23 18.84
CA HIS A 202 -12.75 20.11 20.02
C HIS A 202 -14.14 20.10 20.65
#